data_46b0905f4cc520c3b69731ab990169f8
#
_entry.id   46b0905f4cc520c3b69731ab990169f8
#
_cell.length_a   1.000
_cell.length_b   1.000
_cell.length_c   1.000
_cell.angle_alpha   90.00
_cell.angle_beta   90.00
_cell.angle_gamma   90.00
#
_symmetry.space_group_name_H-M   'P 1'
#
loop_
_entity.id
_entity.type
_entity.pdbx_description
1 polymer ?
#
loop_
_entity_poly.entity_id
_entity_poly.type
_entity_poly.pdbx_seq_one_letter_code
_entity_poly.pdbx_strand_id
1 'polypeptide(L)'
;LNSDADKHFAEVPFDNLLGYNTIKKKGISTMEFTKYGITETPKLIYNNPLASKSDIDGFVLEGTANISFPEGKLRMENGLSAAQGQKANYVLWCPKNFPSNVYIEWEFQPLKEPGLAILFFAAKGRNGEDLFDESLQPRTGEYPLYHHGDINAFHVSYFRRKEPDERSFHTCNLRKSYGFYLVAQGADPIPDVADVSAPYKLGLLKYE
;
A
#
# COMPACT_ATOMS: atom_id res chain seq x y z
N LEU A 1 30.91 -9.58 8.22
CA LEU A 1 30.31 -9.22 9.51
C LEU A 1 30.44 -7.72 9.69
N ASN A 2 29.56 -6.93 9.09
CA ASN A 2 29.48 -5.48 9.30
C ASN A 2 28.20 -5.17 10.05
N SER A 3 28.38 -4.67 11.27
CA SER A 3 27.39 -4.38 12.31
C SER A 3 26.76 -2.99 12.20
N ASP A 4 26.64 -2.39 11.00
CA ASP A 4 26.16 -0.99 10.84
C ASP A 4 24.77 -0.86 10.19
N ALA A 5 24.02 -1.97 10.04
CA ALA A 5 22.68 -1.94 9.46
C ALA A 5 21.54 -1.67 10.48
N ASP A 6 21.85 -1.58 11.78
CA ASP A 6 20.83 -1.59 12.86
C ASP A 6 20.53 -0.22 13.50
N LYS A 7 20.99 0.87 12.89
CA LYS A 7 20.77 2.19 13.49
C LYS A 7 20.00 3.07 12.54
N HIS A 8 18.69 3.06 12.56
CA HIS A 8 17.81 4.21 12.23
C HIS A 8 16.36 3.81 11.97
N PHE A 9 15.78 2.98 12.82
CA PHE A 9 14.33 2.96 12.96
C PHE A 9 13.99 3.62 14.29
N ALA A 10 13.75 4.94 14.26
CA ALA A 10 13.16 5.61 15.40
C ALA A 10 11.75 5.06 15.60
N GLU A 11 11.47 4.47 16.74
CA GLU A 11 10.10 4.21 17.19
C GLU A 11 9.36 5.53 17.20
N VAL A 12 8.38 5.69 16.31
CA VAL A 12 7.49 6.84 16.31
C VAL A 12 6.39 6.54 17.31
N PRO A 13 6.28 7.30 18.41
CA PRO A 13 5.17 7.14 19.33
C PRO A 13 3.85 7.43 18.60
N PHE A 14 2.93 6.51 18.67
CA PHE A 14 1.61 6.55 18.00
C PHE A 14 0.72 7.70 18.46
N ASP A 15 1.04 8.37 19.56
CA ASP A 15 0.20 9.36 20.25
C ASP A 15 0.02 10.69 19.51
N ASN A 16 0.72 10.91 18.40
CA ASN A 16 0.67 12.17 17.64
C ASN A 16 -0.09 12.09 16.31
N LEU A 17 -0.78 10.99 16.01
CA LEU A 17 -1.56 10.82 14.78
C LEU A 17 -3.04 11.25 14.89
N LEU A 18 -3.48 11.69 16.07
CA LEU A 18 -4.85 12.16 16.31
C LEU A 18 -4.91 13.69 16.40
N GLY A 19 -4.69 14.37 15.27
CA GLY A 19 -4.95 15.78 15.11
C GLY A 19 -6.01 16.02 14.04
N TYR A 20 -7.28 16.03 14.42
CA TYR A 20 -8.35 16.48 13.53
C TYR A 20 -8.16 17.98 13.25
N ASN A 21 -7.81 18.34 12.03
CA ASN A 21 -8.09 19.65 11.49
C ASN A 21 -8.35 19.56 9.99
N THR A 22 -9.52 20.06 9.61
CA THR A 22 -9.99 20.29 8.26
C THR A 22 -8.91 20.93 7.39
N ILE A 23 -8.22 20.18 6.58
CA ILE A 23 -7.21 20.72 5.68
C ILE A 23 -7.92 21.21 4.41
N LYS A 24 -8.22 22.52 4.36
CA LYS A 24 -8.32 23.23 3.09
C LYS A 24 -7.05 22.93 2.29
N LYS A 25 -7.17 22.69 0.97
CA LYS A 25 -6.08 22.52 -0.04
C LYS A 25 -4.83 23.39 0.28
N LYS A 26 -4.04 23.02 1.26
CA LYS A 26 -2.69 23.53 1.48
C LYS A 26 -1.76 22.34 1.27
N GLY A 27 -0.75 22.54 0.43
CA GLY A 27 0.29 21.55 0.22
C GLY A 27 0.82 21.02 1.57
N ILE A 28 1.27 19.78 1.57
CA ILE A 28 1.84 19.10 2.75
C ILE A 28 2.89 20.03 3.34
N SER A 29 2.72 20.40 4.61
CA SER A 29 3.62 21.33 5.26
C SER A 29 4.99 20.68 5.47
N THR A 30 6.06 21.38 5.12
CA THR A 30 7.46 20.99 5.45
C THR A 30 7.64 20.67 6.92
N MET A 31 6.86 21.29 7.81
CA MET A 31 6.93 21.03 9.26
C MET A 31 6.58 19.59 9.65
N GLU A 32 5.78 18.88 8.84
CA GLU A 32 5.41 17.49 9.14
C GLU A 32 6.57 16.52 8.92
N PHE A 33 7.52 16.85 8.05
CA PHE A 33 8.64 15.97 7.72
C PHE A 33 9.93 16.30 8.48
N THR A 34 10.04 17.49 9.09
CA THR A 34 11.23 17.87 9.87
C THR A 34 11.48 16.95 11.07
N LYS A 35 10.42 16.38 11.65
CA LYS A 35 10.53 15.37 12.71
C LYS A 35 11.25 14.09 12.27
N TYR A 36 11.35 13.85 10.95
CA TYR A 36 12.10 12.74 10.36
C TYR A 36 13.45 13.19 9.76
N GLY A 37 13.89 14.41 10.06
CA GLY A 37 15.12 14.98 9.52
C GLY A 37 15.03 15.47 8.08
N ILE A 38 13.84 15.49 7.48
CA ILE A 38 13.61 15.95 6.12
C ILE A 38 13.30 17.43 6.14
N THR A 39 14.21 18.24 5.58
CA THR A 39 14.09 19.71 5.53
C THR A 39 13.62 20.23 4.18
N GLU A 40 13.59 19.38 3.17
CA GLU A 40 13.15 19.73 1.83
C GLU A 40 11.62 19.91 1.77
N THR A 41 11.17 20.87 1.00
CA THR A 41 9.73 21.06 0.73
C THR A 41 9.25 19.98 -0.24
N PRO A 42 8.29 19.13 0.15
CA PRO A 42 7.73 18.13 -0.75
C PRO A 42 7.10 18.79 -1.98
N LYS A 43 7.38 18.22 -3.17
CA LYS A 43 6.76 18.63 -4.41
C LYS A 43 5.73 17.58 -4.84
N LEU A 44 4.52 18.01 -5.16
CA LEU A 44 3.52 17.11 -5.73
C LEU A 44 3.97 16.71 -7.16
N ILE A 45 4.23 15.42 -7.36
CA ILE A 45 4.70 14.86 -8.63
C ILE A 45 3.63 14.02 -9.32
N TYR A 46 2.61 13.57 -8.58
CA TYR A 46 1.50 12.80 -9.11
C TYR A 46 0.26 13.02 -8.26
N ASN A 47 -0.87 13.17 -8.91
CA ASN A 47 -2.18 13.19 -8.27
C ASN A 47 -3.17 12.45 -9.16
N ASN A 48 -3.95 11.56 -8.59
CA ASN A 48 -4.98 10.83 -9.29
C ASN A 48 -6.22 10.70 -8.38
N PRO A 49 -7.37 11.25 -8.77
CA PRO A 49 -8.58 11.17 -7.95
C PRO A 49 -9.19 9.77 -7.89
N LEU A 50 -8.82 8.87 -8.81
CA LEU A 50 -9.40 7.52 -8.93
C LEU A 50 -10.94 7.57 -8.99
N ALA A 51 -11.49 8.54 -9.69
CA ALA A 51 -12.92 8.85 -9.68
C ALA A 51 -13.69 8.25 -10.87
N SER A 52 -12.95 7.80 -11.88
CA SER A 52 -13.52 7.32 -13.13
C SER A 52 -12.62 6.29 -13.80
N LYS A 53 -13.15 5.61 -14.81
CA LYS A 53 -12.36 4.66 -15.61
C LYS A 53 -11.15 5.33 -16.28
N SER A 54 -11.29 6.56 -16.74
CA SER A 54 -10.18 7.30 -17.38
C SER A 54 -9.03 7.60 -16.41
N ASP A 55 -9.27 7.64 -15.12
CA ASP A 55 -8.22 7.87 -14.12
C ASP A 55 -7.30 6.66 -13.94
N ILE A 56 -7.76 5.50 -14.35
CA ILE A 56 -6.97 4.26 -14.32
C ILE A 56 -6.60 3.73 -15.72
N ASP A 57 -6.77 4.57 -16.75
CA ASP A 57 -6.30 4.20 -18.08
C ASP A 57 -4.78 3.96 -18.05
N GLY A 58 -4.35 2.82 -18.58
CA GLY A 58 -2.97 2.36 -18.53
C GLY A 58 -2.55 1.70 -17.22
N PHE A 59 -3.39 1.65 -16.19
CA PHE A 59 -3.09 0.80 -15.02
C PHE A 59 -3.13 -0.68 -15.41
N VAL A 60 -2.29 -1.47 -14.78
CA VAL A 60 -2.17 -2.91 -15.05
C VAL A 60 -2.87 -3.70 -13.94
N LEU A 61 -3.92 -4.41 -14.29
CA LEU A 61 -4.62 -5.33 -13.39
C LEU A 61 -4.01 -6.74 -13.54
N GLU A 62 -3.48 -7.26 -12.47
CA GLU A 62 -3.02 -8.65 -12.35
C GLU A 62 -4.02 -9.43 -11.49
N GLY A 63 -4.53 -10.55 -11.99
CA GLY A 63 -5.65 -11.28 -11.41
C GLY A 63 -7.01 -10.79 -11.90
N THR A 64 -8.08 -11.11 -11.15
CA THR A 64 -9.46 -10.81 -11.55
C THR A 64 -10.17 -9.98 -10.47
N ALA A 65 -10.52 -8.75 -10.84
CA ALA A 65 -11.27 -7.83 -9.97
C ALA A 65 -12.46 -7.21 -10.70
N ASN A 66 -13.52 -6.95 -9.96
CA ASN A 66 -14.60 -6.07 -10.40
C ASN A 66 -14.25 -4.64 -9.99
N ILE A 67 -14.08 -3.77 -10.98
CA ILE A 67 -13.74 -2.36 -10.77
C ILE A 67 -14.94 -1.51 -11.14
N SER A 68 -15.34 -0.62 -10.24
CA SER A 68 -16.43 0.34 -10.43
C SER A 68 -16.10 1.68 -9.76
N PHE A 69 -16.91 2.70 -10.04
CA PHE A 69 -16.65 4.08 -9.57
C PHE A 69 -17.92 4.71 -8.94
N PRO A 70 -18.51 4.07 -7.92
CA PRO A 70 -19.68 4.66 -7.27
C PRO A 70 -19.29 5.99 -6.63
N GLU A 71 -20.14 7.01 -6.84
CA GLU A 71 -19.94 8.36 -6.30
C GLU A 71 -18.57 8.98 -6.62
N GLY A 72 -17.97 8.60 -7.78
CA GLY A 72 -16.64 9.08 -8.17
C GLY A 72 -15.51 8.56 -7.27
N LYS A 73 -15.58 7.32 -6.83
CA LYS A 73 -14.54 6.64 -6.02
C LYS A 73 -14.24 5.28 -6.61
N LEU A 74 -12.96 4.95 -6.73
CA LEU A 74 -12.53 3.62 -7.15
C LEU A 74 -12.99 2.59 -6.11
N ARG A 75 -13.82 1.66 -6.55
CA ARG A 75 -14.20 0.46 -5.79
C ARG A 75 -13.63 -0.77 -6.47
N MET A 76 -12.93 -1.58 -5.71
CA MET A 76 -12.36 -2.84 -6.15
C MET A 76 -12.91 -4.00 -5.32
N GLU A 77 -13.35 -5.04 -5.98
CA GLU A 77 -13.87 -6.26 -5.36
C GLU A 77 -13.26 -7.49 -6.04
N ASN A 78 -13.17 -8.59 -5.31
CA ASN A 78 -12.79 -9.86 -5.93
C ASN A 78 -13.74 -10.21 -7.06
N GLY A 79 -13.20 -10.50 -8.25
CA GLY A 79 -13.97 -10.99 -9.39
C GLY A 79 -14.23 -12.50 -9.35
N LEU A 80 -13.52 -13.21 -8.48
CA LEU A 80 -13.66 -14.66 -8.28
C LEU A 80 -14.12 -14.95 -6.84
N SER A 81 -14.75 -16.13 -6.68
CA SER A 81 -15.18 -16.60 -5.36
C SER A 81 -13.99 -16.79 -4.41
N ALA A 82 -14.16 -16.43 -3.14
CA ALA A 82 -13.18 -16.66 -2.08
C ALA A 82 -12.80 -18.15 -1.93
N ALA A 83 -13.67 -19.07 -2.34
CA ALA A 83 -13.38 -20.52 -2.36
C ALA A 83 -12.21 -20.89 -3.30
N GLN A 84 -11.81 -19.99 -4.21
CA GLN A 84 -10.65 -20.18 -5.08
C GLN A 84 -9.32 -19.79 -4.41
N GLY A 85 -9.35 -19.38 -3.15
CA GLY A 85 -8.17 -19.07 -2.36
C GLY A 85 -7.32 -17.97 -3.00
N GLN A 86 -6.03 -18.23 -3.20
CA GLN A 86 -5.08 -17.26 -3.75
C GLN A 86 -5.45 -16.74 -5.15
N LYS A 87 -6.11 -17.54 -5.96
CA LYS A 87 -6.55 -17.13 -7.32
C LYS A 87 -7.59 -16.01 -7.30
N ALA A 88 -8.28 -15.82 -6.18
CA ALA A 88 -9.22 -14.72 -6.01
C ALA A 88 -8.55 -13.38 -5.68
N ASN A 89 -7.25 -13.36 -5.38
CA ASN A 89 -6.52 -12.13 -5.14
C ASN A 89 -6.26 -11.39 -6.46
N TYR A 90 -6.00 -10.09 -6.35
CA TYR A 90 -5.65 -9.25 -7.48
C TYR A 90 -4.74 -8.11 -7.03
N VAL A 91 -4.02 -7.52 -7.98
CA VAL A 91 -3.21 -6.32 -7.78
C VAL A 91 -3.47 -5.34 -8.92
N LEU A 92 -3.71 -4.08 -8.60
CA LEU A 92 -3.83 -3.00 -9.58
C LEU A 92 -2.60 -2.10 -9.48
N TRP A 93 -1.78 -2.07 -10.51
CA TRP A 93 -0.56 -1.29 -10.56
C TRP A 93 -0.74 0.05 -11.23
N CYS A 94 -0.27 1.11 -10.60
CA CYS A 94 -0.01 2.38 -11.27
C CYS A 94 1.29 2.25 -12.11
N PRO A 95 1.26 2.51 -13.43
CA PRO A 95 2.42 2.28 -14.30
C PRO A 95 3.47 3.41 -14.23
N LYS A 96 3.31 4.35 -13.32
CA LYS A 96 4.23 5.47 -13.16
C LYS A 96 5.47 5.07 -12.36
N ASN A 97 6.63 5.52 -12.82
CA ASN A 97 7.84 5.46 -12.04
C ASN A 97 7.91 6.64 -11.07
N PHE A 98 8.29 6.34 -9.83
CA PHE A 98 8.43 7.33 -8.76
C PHE A 98 9.88 7.37 -8.27
N PRO A 99 10.37 8.52 -7.77
CA PRO A 99 11.71 8.62 -7.20
C PRO A 99 11.89 7.76 -5.94
N SER A 100 13.15 7.52 -5.54
CA SER A 100 13.47 6.76 -4.34
C SER A 100 12.88 7.41 -3.09
N ASN A 101 13.00 8.74 -2.97
CA ASN A 101 12.44 9.49 -1.86
C ASN A 101 11.04 9.96 -2.24
N VAL A 102 10.04 9.39 -1.59
CA VAL A 102 8.63 9.65 -1.93
C VAL A 102 7.72 9.55 -0.70
N TYR A 103 6.78 10.45 -0.62
CA TYR A 103 5.63 10.33 0.27
C TYR A 103 4.40 9.95 -0.56
N ILE A 104 3.76 8.86 -0.21
CA ILE A 104 2.54 8.35 -0.85
C ILE A 104 1.40 8.55 0.12
N GLU A 105 0.32 9.18 -0.33
CA GLU A 105 -0.89 9.38 0.45
C GLU A 105 -2.09 8.83 -0.32
N TRP A 106 -2.98 8.14 0.37
CA TRP A 106 -4.21 7.62 -0.22
C TRP A 106 -5.34 7.57 0.81
N GLU A 107 -6.57 7.51 0.31
CA GLU A 107 -7.75 7.23 1.12
C GLU A 107 -8.17 5.78 0.94
N PHE A 108 -8.58 5.15 2.02
CA PHE A 108 -9.04 3.77 2.04
C PHE A 108 -10.26 3.60 2.92
N GLN A 109 -11.26 2.91 2.41
CA GLN A 109 -12.45 2.50 3.16
C GLN A 109 -12.71 1.01 2.91
N PRO A 110 -12.62 0.14 3.92
CA PRO A 110 -13.05 -1.24 3.78
C PRO A 110 -14.59 -1.29 3.71
N LEU A 111 -15.12 -2.09 2.80
CA LEU A 111 -16.59 -2.21 2.59
C LEU A 111 -17.14 -3.56 2.99
N LYS A 112 -16.29 -4.58 3.11
CA LYS A 112 -16.71 -5.94 3.40
C LYS A 112 -15.57 -6.75 4.03
N GLU A 113 -15.93 -7.64 4.93
CA GLU A 113 -15.07 -8.69 5.46
C GLU A 113 -15.58 -10.09 5.05
N PRO A 114 -14.71 -11.11 5.01
CA PRO A 114 -13.28 -11.05 5.26
C PRO A 114 -12.54 -10.27 4.17
N GLY A 115 -11.39 -9.67 4.49
CA GLY A 115 -10.62 -8.88 3.54
C GLY A 115 -9.18 -8.62 3.98
N LEU A 116 -8.36 -8.25 3.00
CA LEU A 116 -6.97 -7.89 3.18
C LEU A 116 -6.61 -6.78 2.18
N ALA A 117 -6.05 -5.67 2.67
CA ALA A 117 -5.55 -4.61 1.82
C ALA A 117 -4.02 -4.46 1.99
N ILE A 118 -3.33 -4.40 0.86
CA ILE A 118 -1.87 -4.30 0.78
C ILE A 118 -1.50 -3.19 -0.20
N LEU A 119 -0.53 -2.34 0.18
CA LEU A 119 0.16 -1.44 -0.74
C LEU A 119 1.54 -2.03 -1.06
N PHE A 120 1.81 -2.26 -2.34
CA PHE A 120 3.14 -2.57 -2.84
C PHE A 120 3.82 -1.29 -3.32
N PHE A 121 5.12 -1.15 -3.04
CA PHE A 121 5.89 0.01 -3.47
C PHE A 121 7.36 -0.35 -3.71
N ALA A 122 8.08 0.52 -4.41
CA ALA A 122 9.46 0.30 -4.85
C ALA A 122 9.67 -1.06 -5.55
N ALA A 123 8.68 -1.47 -6.36
CA ALA A 123 8.68 -2.74 -7.05
C ALA A 123 9.50 -2.67 -8.34
N LYS A 124 10.37 -3.68 -8.55
CA LYS A 124 11.20 -3.87 -9.75
C LYS A 124 11.47 -5.36 -9.94
N GLY A 125 11.89 -5.75 -11.13
CA GLY A 125 12.50 -7.05 -11.36
C GLY A 125 13.73 -7.27 -10.46
N ARG A 126 14.07 -8.52 -10.20
CA ARG A 126 15.14 -8.88 -9.25
C ARG A 126 16.54 -8.41 -9.67
N ASN A 127 16.78 -8.21 -10.96
CA ASN A 127 18.04 -7.67 -11.48
C ASN A 127 17.91 -6.18 -11.89
N GLY A 128 16.82 -5.51 -11.50
CA GLY A 128 16.58 -4.12 -11.77
C GLY A 128 15.70 -3.82 -12.98
N GLU A 129 15.15 -4.86 -13.61
CA GLU A 129 14.23 -4.73 -14.74
C GLU A 129 13.01 -3.86 -14.37
N ASP A 130 12.37 -3.27 -15.36
CA ASP A 130 11.06 -2.63 -15.17
C ASP A 130 10.06 -3.66 -14.64
N LEU A 131 9.13 -3.21 -13.80
CA LEU A 131 8.11 -4.10 -13.21
C LEU A 131 7.27 -4.85 -14.25
N PHE A 132 7.13 -4.28 -15.44
CA PHE A 132 6.35 -4.80 -16.54
C PHE A 132 7.20 -5.36 -17.68
N ASP A 133 8.49 -5.61 -17.45
CA ASP A 133 9.37 -6.22 -18.42
C ASP A 133 8.87 -7.64 -18.81
N GLU A 134 8.81 -7.91 -20.10
CA GLU A 134 8.30 -9.17 -20.65
C GLU A 134 9.16 -10.39 -20.27
N SER A 135 10.38 -10.20 -19.82
CA SER A 135 11.25 -11.27 -19.31
C SER A 135 10.85 -11.79 -17.94
N LEU A 136 10.05 -11.02 -17.18
CA LEU A 136 9.55 -11.44 -15.87
C LEU A 136 8.39 -12.43 -16.01
N GLN A 137 8.28 -13.35 -15.05
CA GLN A 137 7.15 -14.28 -15.01
C GLN A 137 5.82 -13.51 -14.88
N PRO A 138 4.79 -13.90 -15.64
CA PRO A 138 3.47 -13.31 -15.50
C PRO A 138 2.93 -13.46 -14.08
N ARG A 139 2.38 -12.39 -13.54
CA ARG A 139 1.73 -12.37 -12.23
C ARG A 139 0.22 -12.33 -12.40
N THR A 140 -0.47 -13.12 -11.60
CA THR A 140 -1.90 -13.40 -11.76
C THR A 140 -2.72 -13.06 -10.51
N GLY A 141 -2.18 -12.21 -9.61
CA GLY A 141 -2.82 -11.82 -8.37
C GLY A 141 -2.49 -12.73 -7.18
N GLU A 142 -2.03 -13.95 -7.41
CA GLU A 142 -1.67 -14.89 -6.35
C GLU A 142 -0.48 -14.37 -5.53
N TYR A 143 -0.66 -14.23 -4.24
CA TYR A 143 0.30 -13.55 -3.35
C TYR A 143 1.73 -14.13 -3.41
N PRO A 144 1.97 -15.45 -3.52
CA PRO A 144 3.30 -16.00 -3.68
C PRO A 144 4.11 -15.42 -4.86
N LEU A 145 3.46 -15.01 -5.94
CA LEU A 145 4.12 -14.40 -7.10
C LEU A 145 4.74 -13.03 -6.80
N TYR A 146 4.31 -12.39 -5.72
CA TYR A 146 4.79 -11.06 -5.29
C TYR A 146 5.84 -11.12 -4.18
N HIS A 147 6.02 -12.27 -3.54
CA HIS A 147 7.02 -12.40 -2.47
C HIS A 147 8.06 -13.51 -2.72
N HIS A 148 7.81 -14.44 -3.64
CA HIS A 148 8.76 -15.48 -4.07
C HIS A 148 8.88 -15.59 -5.60
N GLY A 149 8.33 -14.64 -6.37
CA GLY A 149 8.48 -14.55 -7.82
C GLY A 149 9.73 -13.75 -8.24
N ASP A 150 9.64 -13.12 -9.40
CA ASP A 150 10.78 -12.46 -10.06
C ASP A 150 10.94 -10.98 -9.66
N ILE A 151 10.19 -10.50 -8.70
CA ILE A 151 10.26 -9.08 -8.30
C ILE A 151 10.83 -8.89 -6.89
N ASN A 152 11.50 -7.77 -6.71
CA ASN A 152 11.79 -7.17 -5.43
C ASN A 152 10.76 -6.07 -5.17
N ALA A 153 10.19 -6.03 -3.98
CA ALA A 153 9.24 -5.00 -3.57
C ALA A 153 9.22 -4.85 -2.05
N PHE A 154 8.81 -3.69 -1.59
CA PHE A 154 8.25 -3.58 -0.25
C PHE A 154 6.75 -3.65 -0.34
N HIS A 155 6.11 -4.17 0.71
CA HIS A 155 4.67 -4.11 0.81
C HIS A 155 4.23 -3.97 2.26
N VAL A 156 3.16 -3.22 2.45
CA VAL A 156 2.55 -3.01 3.75
C VAL A 156 1.10 -3.49 3.70
N SER A 157 0.78 -4.43 4.57
CA SER A 157 -0.61 -4.86 4.80
C SER A 157 -1.19 -4.01 5.92
N TYR A 158 -2.12 -3.13 5.57
CA TYR A 158 -2.66 -2.10 6.46
C TYR A 158 -4.12 -2.32 6.87
N PHE A 159 -4.75 -3.37 6.34
CA PHE A 159 -6.06 -3.86 6.79
C PHE A 159 -6.04 -5.39 6.65
N ARG A 160 -5.99 -6.10 7.76
CA ARG A 160 -5.83 -7.55 7.82
C ARG A 160 -7.00 -8.17 8.59
N ARG A 161 -8.02 -8.61 7.85
CA ARG A 161 -9.25 -9.21 8.37
C ARG A 161 -9.63 -10.46 7.56
N LYS A 162 -8.62 -11.10 6.93
CA LYS A 162 -8.86 -12.26 6.07
C LYS A 162 -9.04 -13.53 6.89
N GLU A 163 -8.13 -13.78 7.82
CA GLU A 163 -8.14 -14.96 8.65
C GLU A 163 -8.68 -14.64 10.06
N PRO A 164 -9.30 -15.60 10.77
CA PRO A 164 -9.91 -15.36 12.09
C PRO A 164 -8.95 -14.78 13.14
N ASP A 165 -7.70 -15.23 13.15
CA ASP A 165 -6.67 -14.73 14.06
C ASP A 165 -6.24 -13.29 13.73
N GLU A 166 -6.29 -12.88 12.47
CA GLU A 166 -5.99 -11.49 12.07
C GLU A 166 -6.97 -10.49 12.67
N ARG A 167 -8.21 -10.88 12.86
CA ARG A 167 -9.23 -10.05 13.53
C ARG A 167 -8.95 -9.84 15.02
N SER A 168 -8.25 -10.78 15.64
CA SER A 168 -7.89 -10.70 17.06
C SER A 168 -6.66 -9.82 17.31
N PHE A 169 -5.83 -9.61 16.29
CA PHE A 169 -4.53 -8.94 16.41
C PHE A 169 -4.38 -7.80 15.40
N HIS A 170 -5.25 -6.90 15.26
CA HIS A 170 -5.22 -5.78 14.33
C HIS A 170 -3.80 -5.21 14.07
N THR A 171 -3.01 -5.93 13.26
CA THR A 171 -1.62 -5.60 12.99
C THR A 171 -1.39 -5.18 11.55
N CYS A 172 -0.55 -4.17 11.39
CA CYS A 172 0.01 -3.74 10.12
C CYS A 172 1.41 -4.33 9.96
N ASN A 173 1.70 -4.98 8.84
CA ASN A 173 2.99 -5.61 8.58
C ASN A 173 3.68 -4.97 7.39
N LEU A 174 4.88 -4.44 7.62
CA LEU A 174 5.80 -4.07 6.55
C LEU A 174 6.71 -5.25 6.23
N ARG A 175 6.73 -5.66 4.97
CA ARG A 175 7.55 -6.77 4.50
C ARG A 175 8.41 -6.37 3.32
N LYS A 176 9.50 -7.11 3.14
CA LYS A 176 10.41 -7.02 2.00
C LYS A 176 10.36 -8.32 1.22
N SER A 177 10.22 -8.25 -0.07
CA SER A 177 10.37 -9.28 -1.08
C SER A 177 11.59 -8.95 -1.96
N TYR A 178 12.28 -9.88 -2.54
CA TYR A 178 12.05 -11.31 -2.54
C TYR A 178 12.29 -11.91 -1.13
N GLY A 179 11.53 -12.99 -0.75
CA GLY A 179 11.79 -13.79 0.45
C GLY A 179 10.82 -13.57 1.62
N PHE A 180 9.84 -12.67 1.50
CA PHE A 180 8.77 -12.48 2.49
C PHE A 180 9.23 -12.06 3.89
N TYR A 181 10.32 -11.31 4.00
CA TYR A 181 10.89 -10.89 5.27
C TYR A 181 10.01 -9.87 5.97
N LEU A 182 9.68 -10.12 7.24
CA LEU A 182 9.03 -9.13 8.10
C LEU A 182 10.09 -8.08 8.52
N VAL A 183 9.88 -6.84 8.10
CA VAL A 183 10.76 -5.71 8.40
C VAL A 183 10.29 -5.00 9.66
N ALA A 184 8.99 -4.76 9.77
CA ALA A 184 8.38 -4.13 10.92
C ALA A 184 6.92 -4.57 11.07
N GLN A 185 6.43 -4.50 12.29
CA GLN A 185 5.04 -4.74 12.63
C GLN A 185 4.55 -3.62 13.55
N GLY A 186 3.34 -3.15 13.31
CA GLY A 186 2.68 -2.14 14.14
C GLY A 186 1.20 -2.43 14.27
N ALA A 187 0.48 -1.55 14.96
CA ALA A 187 -0.97 -1.64 15.03
C ALA A 187 -1.62 -1.24 13.70
N ASP A 188 -2.73 -1.88 13.36
CA ASP A 188 -3.64 -1.45 12.31
C ASP A 188 -4.71 -0.56 12.95
N PRO A 189 -4.71 0.75 12.65
CA PRO A 189 -5.66 1.68 13.27
C PRO A 189 -7.04 1.66 12.63
N ILE A 190 -7.21 0.94 11.52
CA ILE A 190 -8.50 0.87 10.82
C ILE A 190 -9.41 -0.12 11.56
N PRO A 191 -10.59 0.31 12.01
CA PRO A 191 -11.53 -0.57 12.71
C PRO A 191 -12.14 -1.62 11.77
N ASP A 192 -12.89 -2.54 12.35
CA ASP A 192 -13.68 -3.49 11.59
C ASP A 192 -14.70 -2.78 10.70
N VAL A 193 -15.10 -3.40 9.60
CA VAL A 193 -15.95 -2.77 8.56
C VAL A 193 -17.25 -2.20 9.15
N ALA A 194 -17.82 -2.86 10.14
CA ALA A 194 -19.05 -2.39 10.79
C ALA A 194 -18.93 -1.01 11.46
N ASP A 195 -17.73 -0.63 11.85
CA ASP A 195 -17.43 0.61 12.58
C ASP A 195 -16.84 1.71 11.69
N VAL A 196 -16.58 1.43 10.40
CA VAL A 196 -16.04 2.39 9.45
C VAL A 196 -17.14 3.24 8.85
N SER A 197 -17.19 4.51 9.23
CA SER A 197 -18.19 5.46 8.72
C SER A 197 -17.73 6.31 7.53
N ALA A 198 -16.42 6.40 7.31
CA ALA A 198 -15.81 7.23 6.26
C ALA A 198 -14.41 6.68 5.87
N PRO A 199 -13.87 7.09 4.71
CA PRO A 199 -12.51 6.70 4.33
C PRO A 199 -11.46 7.18 5.35
N TYR A 200 -10.47 6.32 5.58
CA TYR A 200 -9.26 6.64 6.34
C TYR A 200 -8.19 7.17 5.40
N LYS A 201 -7.52 8.23 5.82
CA LYS A 201 -6.36 8.77 5.14
C LYS A 201 -5.11 8.09 5.65
N LEU A 202 -4.37 7.49 4.74
CA LEU A 202 -3.15 6.74 5.01
C LEU A 202 -1.96 7.40 4.31
N GLY A 203 -0.78 7.28 4.90
CA GLY A 203 0.44 7.81 4.34
C GLY A 203 1.62 6.86 4.54
N LEU A 204 2.51 6.82 3.56
CA LEU A 204 3.77 6.09 3.60
C LEU A 204 4.89 7.00 3.13
N LEU A 205 5.90 7.15 3.98
CA LEU A 205 7.13 7.85 3.65
C LEU A 205 8.25 6.84 3.40
N LYS A 206 8.80 6.84 2.19
CA LYS A 206 10.07 6.18 1.87
C LYS A 206 11.12 7.25 1.68
N TYR A 207 12.17 7.18 2.46
CA TYR A 207 13.29 8.12 2.45
C TYR A 207 14.60 7.36 2.71
N GLU A 208 15.66 7.73 1.96
CA GLU A 208 17.01 7.17 2.06
C GLU A 208 17.97 8.19 2.64
#